data_8ac60ddb9f978f450729f2512f6acb1e
#
_entry.id   8ac60ddb9f978f450729f2512f6acb1e
#
_cell.length_a   1.000
_cell.length_b   1.000
_cell.length_c   1.000
_cell.angle_alpha   90.00
_cell.angle_beta   90.00
_cell.angle_gamma   90.00
#
_symmetry.space_group_name_H-M   'P 1'
#
loop_
_entity.id
_entity.type
_entity.pdbx_description
1 polymer ?
#
loop_
_entity_poly.entity_id
_entity_poly.type
_entity_poly.pdbx_seq_one_letter_code
_entity_poly.pdbx_strand_id
1 'polypeptide(L)'
;MNFKRRLLLLLISFSIIIPFNAMAYSKYLIPGGENVGITIHTKGVFVVGFYSVNGKSIAENAGLKVGDRIVSINDEEVSNTSDLVKKINSNEDNISVKVGYVRNNKTSYLTLNIKRESDGTYKTGIYVKDTITGIGTLTYIDPTSNAFGALGHEVVDSSSNVNFTLKDGEVFKSDITSITKSTIGTPGEKNATLEPKNVYGDIKYNLKTGIFGKLNEKISNSEPLMVASMDEVELGKAEIITVINGNKKETFDIEIISIDKKNDTKNFLVKVTDEGLINKTGGIVKGMSGSPIIQNGKIIGAITHTIVDKPTKGYGISIIKMLESVD
;
A
#
# COMPACT_ATOMS: atom_id res chain seq x y z
N MET A 1 -62.51 9.12 -0.50
CA MET A 1 -61.48 8.10 -0.29
C MET A 1 -61.58 7.59 1.15
N ASN A 2 -61.90 6.29 1.33
CA ASN A 2 -62.22 5.71 2.64
C ASN A 2 -61.02 5.77 3.60
N PHE A 3 -61.27 6.04 4.88
CA PHE A 3 -60.28 6.12 5.95
C PHE A 3 -59.27 4.94 5.93
N LYS A 4 -59.74 3.72 5.67
CA LYS A 4 -58.90 2.52 5.50
C LYS A 4 -57.87 2.65 4.36
N ARG A 5 -58.22 3.32 3.24
CA ARG A 5 -57.34 3.53 2.09
C ARG A 5 -56.31 4.62 2.36
N ARG A 6 -56.65 5.64 3.16
CA ARG A 6 -55.69 6.67 3.62
C ARG A 6 -54.68 6.10 4.63
N LEU A 7 -55.15 5.23 5.55
CA LEU A 7 -54.31 4.55 6.51
C LEU A 7 -53.34 3.59 5.84
N LEU A 8 -53.79 2.85 4.79
CA LEU A 8 -52.96 1.95 4.01
C LEU A 8 -51.85 2.71 3.22
N LEU A 9 -52.20 3.85 2.62
CA LEU A 9 -51.24 4.71 1.92
C LEU A 9 -50.18 5.33 2.87
N LEU A 10 -50.59 5.69 4.12
CA LEU A 10 -49.70 6.16 5.16
C LEU A 10 -48.77 5.06 5.65
N LEU A 11 -49.20 3.83 5.82
CA LEU A 11 -48.39 2.68 6.17
C LEU A 11 -47.40 2.31 5.07
N ILE A 12 -47.80 2.38 3.79
CA ILE A 12 -46.89 2.15 2.65
C ILE A 12 -45.83 3.27 2.53
N SER A 13 -46.21 4.54 2.77
CA SER A 13 -45.27 5.65 2.73
C SER A 13 -44.26 5.58 3.89
N PHE A 14 -44.63 5.04 5.06
CA PHE A 14 -43.72 4.87 6.19
C PHE A 14 -42.75 3.71 6.01
N SER A 15 -43.13 2.66 5.25
CA SER A 15 -42.21 1.54 4.93
C SER A 15 -41.11 1.91 3.95
N ILE A 16 -41.22 3.03 3.22
CA ILE A 16 -40.21 3.49 2.25
C ILE A 16 -39.10 4.33 2.92
N ILE A 17 -39.29 4.74 4.18
CA ILE A 17 -38.38 5.67 4.91
C ILE A 17 -37.45 4.93 5.90
N ILE A 18 -37.53 3.60 5.98
CA ILE A 18 -36.50 2.87 6.75
C ILE A 18 -35.24 2.84 5.91
N PRO A 19 -34.19 3.58 6.28
CA PRO A 19 -32.90 3.43 5.60
C PRO A 19 -32.41 2.01 5.88
N PHE A 20 -32.51 1.14 4.89
CA PHE A 20 -31.70 -0.06 4.88
C PHE A 20 -30.26 0.42 4.76
N ASN A 21 -29.52 0.38 5.86
CA ASN A 21 -28.08 0.43 5.77
C ASN A 21 -27.63 -0.85 5.06
N ALA A 22 -27.65 -0.84 3.73
CA ALA A 22 -26.96 -1.84 2.94
C ALA A 22 -25.48 -1.66 3.23
N MET A 23 -24.91 -2.54 4.04
CA MET A 23 -23.45 -2.61 4.16
C MET A 23 -22.94 -3.05 2.79
N ALA A 24 -22.21 -2.17 2.12
CA ALA A 24 -21.69 -2.42 0.77
C ALA A 24 -20.57 -3.48 0.78
N TYR A 25 -19.98 -3.79 1.94
CA TYR A 25 -18.90 -4.78 2.09
C TYR A 25 -19.37 -6.08 2.75
N SER A 26 -18.60 -7.15 2.51
CA SER A 26 -18.90 -8.49 3.05
C SER A 26 -18.81 -8.53 4.57
N LYS A 27 -19.80 -9.15 5.20
CA LYS A 27 -19.86 -9.35 6.66
C LYS A 27 -18.82 -10.38 7.15
N TYR A 28 -18.35 -11.24 6.27
CA TYR A 28 -17.40 -12.30 6.55
C TYR A 28 -16.22 -12.21 5.60
N LEU A 29 -15.01 -12.26 6.13
CA LEU A 29 -13.76 -12.19 5.38
C LEU A 29 -12.84 -13.35 5.80
N ILE A 30 -12.09 -13.87 4.85
CA ILE A 30 -11.01 -14.82 5.13
C ILE A 30 -9.81 -13.99 5.65
N PRO A 31 -9.31 -14.22 6.88
CA PRO A 31 -8.11 -13.56 7.35
C PRO A 31 -6.90 -13.99 6.50
N GLY A 32 -6.12 -13.01 6.06
CA GLY A 32 -4.90 -13.21 5.32
C GLY A 32 -3.75 -13.73 6.20
N GLY A 33 -2.70 -12.96 6.32
CA GLY A 33 -1.48 -13.30 7.07
C GLY A 33 -0.35 -13.81 6.18
N GLU A 34 -0.65 -14.14 4.92
CA GLU A 34 0.34 -14.51 3.91
C GLU A 34 1.27 -13.34 3.61
N ASN A 35 2.57 -13.64 3.46
CA ASN A 35 3.51 -12.67 2.94
C ASN A 35 3.35 -12.54 1.42
N VAL A 36 3.32 -11.30 0.93
CA VAL A 36 3.20 -10.99 -0.49
C VAL A 36 4.29 -10.04 -0.93
N GLY A 37 4.87 -10.33 -2.10
CA GLY A 37 5.62 -9.36 -2.87
C GLY A 37 4.65 -8.43 -3.59
N ILE A 38 5.04 -7.18 -3.75
CA ILE A 38 4.22 -6.11 -4.31
C ILE A 38 5.04 -5.41 -5.39
N THR A 39 4.43 -5.22 -6.55
CA THR A 39 4.94 -4.32 -7.59
C THR A 39 3.84 -3.34 -7.97
N ILE A 40 4.16 -2.05 -7.93
CA ILE A 40 3.27 -0.97 -8.37
C ILE A 40 3.93 -0.24 -9.53
N HIS A 41 3.24 -0.15 -10.65
CA HIS A 41 3.62 0.66 -11.80
C HIS A 41 2.92 2.01 -11.73
N THR A 42 3.65 3.07 -12.01
CA THR A 42 3.14 4.44 -11.88
C THR A 42 2.68 5.00 -13.23
N LYS A 43 1.78 5.97 -13.21
CA LYS A 43 1.44 6.75 -14.40
C LYS A 43 2.56 7.75 -14.68
N GLY A 44 3.47 7.42 -15.61
CA GLY A 44 4.64 8.24 -15.97
C GLY A 44 5.83 8.00 -15.05
N VAL A 45 6.88 8.78 -15.22
CA VAL A 45 8.18 8.58 -14.61
C VAL A 45 8.41 9.65 -13.54
N PHE A 46 8.64 9.25 -12.28
CA PHE A 46 8.83 10.18 -11.18
C PHE A 46 10.30 10.47 -10.90
N VAL A 47 10.60 11.75 -10.66
CA VAL A 47 11.91 12.18 -10.15
C VAL A 47 11.99 11.81 -8.68
N VAL A 48 12.93 10.95 -8.31
CA VAL A 48 13.14 10.48 -6.94
C VAL A 48 14.43 11.03 -6.32
N GLY A 49 15.26 11.71 -7.10
CA GLY A 49 16.49 12.32 -6.64
C GLY A 49 17.29 12.95 -7.77
N PHE A 50 18.45 13.52 -7.41
CA PHE A 50 19.38 14.16 -8.33
C PHE A 50 20.78 13.63 -8.14
N TYR A 51 21.59 13.71 -9.20
CA TYR A 51 23.04 13.49 -9.13
C TYR A 51 23.78 14.59 -9.91
N SER A 52 25.01 14.86 -9.50
CA SER A 52 25.85 15.88 -10.14
C SER A 52 26.42 15.38 -11.46
N VAL A 53 26.34 16.21 -12.50
CA VAL A 53 27.01 16.03 -13.78
C VAL A 53 28.11 17.08 -13.86
N ASN A 54 29.39 16.66 -13.85
CA ASN A 54 30.55 17.55 -13.77
C ASN A 54 30.48 18.54 -12.60
N GLY A 55 30.09 18.07 -11.40
CA GLY A 55 29.96 18.89 -10.20
C GLY A 55 28.79 19.86 -10.19
N LYS A 56 27.86 19.78 -11.15
CA LYS A 56 26.69 20.65 -11.24
C LYS A 56 25.39 19.84 -11.16
N SER A 57 24.42 20.31 -10.37
CA SER A 57 23.06 19.76 -10.30
C SER A 57 22.21 20.30 -11.44
N ILE A 58 22.47 19.85 -12.68
CA ILE A 58 21.89 20.44 -13.90
C ILE A 58 20.36 20.39 -13.90
N ALA A 59 19.75 19.29 -13.46
CA ALA A 59 18.31 19.10 -13.46
C ALA A 59 17.62 19.91 -12.35
N GLU A 60 18.21 19.95 -11.15
CA GLU A 60 17.72 20.73 -10.03
C GLU A 60 17.82 22.24 -10.33
N ASN A 61 18.95 22.69 -10.92
CA ASN A 61 19.15 24.06 -11.35
C ASN A 61 18.20 24.47 -12.49
N ALA A 62 17.78 23.51 -13.34
CA ALA A 62 16.75 23.74 -14.35
C ALA A 62 15.33 23.89 -13.75
N GLY A 63 15.13 23.55 -12.46
CA GLY A 63 13.88 23.72 -11.73
C GLY A 63 13.08 22.46 -11.51
N LEU A 64 13.61 21.26 -11.83
CA LEU A 64 12.98 19.99 -11.41
C LEU A 64 13.07 19.84 -9.90
N LYS A 65 12.11 19.10 -9.34
CA LYS A 65 12.03 18.76 -7.92
C LYS A 65 11.75 17.28 -7.75
N VAL A 66 12.16 16.72 -6.63
CA VAL A 66 11.71 15.39 -6.21
C VAL A 66 10.20 15.38 -6.11
N GLY A 67 9.56 14.35 -6.66
CA GLY A 67 8.11 14.24 -6.79
C GLY A 67 7.52 14.76 -8.10
N ASP A 68 8.29 15.43 -8.95
CA ASP A 68 7.85 15.77 -10.30
C ASP A 68 7.62 14.50 -11.12
N ARG A 69 6.51 14.46 -11.84
CA ARG A 69 6.20 13.38 -12.77
C ARG A 69 6.52 13.82 -14.19
N ILE A 70 7.56 13.25 -14.80
CA ILE A 70 7.92 13.49 -16.20
C ILE A 70 6.86 12.83 -17.09
N VAL A 71 6.30 13.58 -18.01
CA VAL A 71 5.23 13.15 -18.91
C VAL A 71 5.56 13.34 -20.39
N SER A 72 6.56 14.14 -20.73
CA SER A 72 7.03 14.28 -22.14
C SER A 72 8.48 14.69 -22.22
N ILE A 73 9.11 14.31 -23.33
CA ILE A 73 10.42 14.78 -23.79
C ILE A 73 10.24 15.29 -25.22
N ASN A 74 10.62 16.55 -25.48
CA ASN A 74 10.47 17.20 -26.78
C ASN A 74 9.04 17.07 -27.37
N ASP A 75 8.04 17.28 -26.48
CA ASP A 75 6.60 17.15 -26.75
C ASP A 75 6.09 15.73 -27.05
N GLU A 76 6.95 14.72 -27.03
CA GLU A 76 6.57 13.31 -27.13
C GLU A 76 6.26 12.72 -25.74
N GLU A 77 5.11 12.05 -25.62
CA GLU A 77 4.66 11.45 -24.34
C GLU A 77 5.66 10.40 -23.83
N VAL A 78 5.91 10.41 -22.51
CA VAL A 78 6.75 9.45 -21.80
C VAL A 78 5.88 8.53 -20.95
N SER A 79 5.92 7.24 -21.23
CA SER A 79 5.09 6.22 -20.57
C SER A 79 5.81 5.48 -19.43
N ASN A 80 7.13 5.31 -19.52
CA ASN A 80 7.97 4.59 -18.54
C ASN A 80 9.43 5.01 -18.64
N THR A 81 10.27 4.51 -17.73
CA THR A 81 11.70 4.84 -17.67
C THR A 81 12.46 4.43 -18.95
N SER A 82 12.15 3.27 -19.53
CA SER A 82 12.80 2.83 -20.76
C SER A 82 12.47 3.75 -21.94
N ASP A 83 11.22 4.20 -22.03
CA ASP A 83 10.77 5.16 -23.04
C ASP A 83 11.43 6.53 -22.84
N LEU A 84 11.54 7.01 -21.58
CA LEU A 84 12.28 8.21 -21.23
C LEU A 84 13.73 8.15 -21.73
N VAL A 85 14.44 7.08 -21.40
CA VAL A 85 15.84 6.88 -21.81
C VAL A 85 15.97 6.84 -23.33
N LYS A 86 15.06 6.13 -24.03
CA LYS A 86 15.05 6.07 -25.48
C LYS A 86 14.89 7.45 -26.11
N LYS A 87 13.92 8.26 -25.64
CA LYS A 87 13.66 9.61 -26.18
C LYS A 87 14.81 10.60 -25.89
N ILE A 88 15.47 10.47 -24.75
CA ILE A 88 16.67 11.26 -24.45
C ILE A 88 17.82 10.86 -25.36
N ASN A 89 18.04 9.57 -25.57
CA ASN A 89 19.15 9.07 -26.40
C ASN A 89 18.94 9.26 -27.91
N SER A 90 17.70 9.37 -28.39
CA SER A 90 17.39 9.69 -29.78
C SER A 90 17.55 11.16 -30.14
N ASN A 91 17.96 11.99 -29.18
CA ASN A 91 18.15 13.42 -29.36
C ASN A 91 19.55 13.70 -30.00
N GLU A 92 19.73 13.26 -31.25
CA GLU A 92 20.98 13.41 -32.01
C GLU A 92 21.45 14.86 -31.97
N ASP A 93 22.68 15.10 -31.50
CA ASP A 93 23.40 16.39 -31.46
C ASP A 93 22.80 17.55 -30.61
N ASN A 94 21.67 17.37 -29.99
CA ASN A 94 21.15 18.39 -29.08
C ASN A 94 21.69 18.24 -27.65
N ILE A 95 22.21 19.32 -27.11
CA ILE A 95 22.70 19.40 -25.73
C ILE A 95 21.59 19.75 -24.72
N SER A 96 20.36 19.84 -25.20
CA SER A 96 19.18 20.16 -24.38
C SER A 96 17.93 19.44 -24.86
N VAL A 97 17.04 19.17 -23.92
CA VAL A 97 15.70 18.59 -24.15
C VAL A 97 14.65 19.42 -23.45
N LYS A 98 13.50 19.55 -24.10
CA LYS A 98 12.29 20.11 -23.47
C LYS A 98 11.65 19.01 -22.62
N VAL A 99 11.58 19.20 -21.30
CA VAL A 99 10.96 18.27 -20.36
C VAL A 99 9.59 18.79 -19.97
N GLY A 100 8.53 18.03 -20.27
CA GLY A 100 7.20 18.26 -19.74
C GLY A 100 7.03 17.46 -18.45
N TYR A 101 6.59 18.12 -17.38
CA TYR A 101 6.37 17.50 -16.09
C TYR A 101 5.10 17.97 -15.41
N VAL A 102 4.55 17.14 -14.52
CA VAL A 102 3.39 17.46 -13.68
C VAL A 102 3.84 17.65 -12.25
N ARG A 103 3.51 18.80 -11.67
CA ARG A 103 3.70 19.14 -10.25
C ARG A 103 2.39 19.71 -9.70
N ASN A 104 1.89 19.23 -8.57
CA ASN A 104 0.62 19.68 -7.97
C ASN A 104 -0.54 19.67 -8.98
N ASN A 105 -0.67 18.59 -9.76
CA ASN A 105 -1.68 18.41 -10.82
C ASN A 105 -1.63 19.44 -11.97
N LYS A 106 -0.56 20.23 -12.07
CA LYS A 106 -0.36 21.19 -13.14
C LYS A 106 0.79 20.78 -14.04
N THR A 107 0.54 20.71 -15.35
CA THR A 107 1.60 20.46 -16.34
C THR A 107 2.42 21.73 -16.55
N SER A 108 3.72 21.59 -16.58
CA SER A 108 4.71 22.65 -16.82
C SER A 108 5.85 22.12 -17.68
N TYR A 109 6.64 23.01 -18.25
CA TYR A 109 7.75 22.66 -19.14
C TYR A 109 9.00 23.39 -18.71
N LEU A 110 10.14 22.77 -18.93
CA LEU A 110 11.45 23.40 -18.77
C LEU A 110 12.41 22.84 -19.82
N THR A 111 13.52 23.55 -20.03
CA THR A 111 14.64 23.05 -20.84
C THR A 111 15.71 22.49 -19.93
N LEU A 112 16.04 21.23 -20.12
CA LEU A 112 17.10 20.54 -19.41
C LEU A 112 18.33 20.42 -20.31
N ASN A 113 19.44 21.01 -19.92
CA ASN A 113 20.72 20.79 -20.57
C ASN A 113 21.21 19.38 -20.19
N ILE A 114 21.49 18.58 -21.20
CA ILE A 114 21.99 17.20 -21.04
C ILE A 114 23.44 17.13 -21.50
N LYS A 115 24.18 16.17 -20.97
CA LYS A 115 25.56 15.94 -21.37
C LYS A 115 25.71 14.58 -22.03
N ARG A 116 26.27 14.57 -23.25
CA ARG A 116 26.66 13.34 -23.94
C ARG A 116 28.00 12.85 -23.40
N GLU A 117 28.08 11.61 -23.01
CA GLU A 117 29.30 10.95 -22.58
C GLU A 117 30.02 10.29 -23.79
N SER A 118 31.26 9.83 -23.60
CA SER A 118 32.06 9.21 -24.65
C SER A 118 31.49 7.89 -25.18
N ASP A 119 30.68 7.21 -24.41
CA ASP A 119 29.96 5.98 -24.79
C ASP A 119 28.66 6.26 -25.55
N GLY A 120 28.34 7.51 -25.82
CA GLY A 120 27.14 7.95 -26.54
C GLY A 120 25.90 8.11 -25.66
N THR A 121 25.95 7.78 -24.35
CA THR A 121 24.83 7.97 -23.45
C THR A 121 24.68 9.43 -23.00
N TYR A 122 23.49 9.82 -22.61
CA TYR A 122 23.24 11.15 -22.09
C TYR A 122 23.03 11.14 -20.57
N LYS A 123 23.69 12.05 -19.87
CA LYS A 123 23.48 12.30 -18.44
C LYS A 123 22.54 13.48 -18.25
N THR A 124 21.47 13.24 -17.50
CA THR A 124 20.38 14.18 -17.22
C THR A 124 20.45 14.78 -15.82
N GLY A 125 21.23 14.18 -14.90
CA GLY A 125 21.31 14.60 -13.50
C GLY A 125 20.10 14.20 -12.65
N ILE A 126 19.21 13.29 -13.14
CA ILE A 126 18.01 12.85 -12.43
C ILE A 126 18.03 11.34 -12.14
N TYR A 127 17.61 10.98 -10.93
CA TYR A 127 17.18 9.62 -10.62
C TYR A 127 15.69 9.54 -10.77
N VAL A 128 15.22 8.54 -11.50
CA VAL A 128 13.82 8.35 -11.82
C VAL A 128 13.34 6.95 -11.48
N LYS A 129 12.03 6.83 -11.20
CA LYS A 129 11.33 5.55 -11.02
C LYS A 129 9.96 5.60 -11.68
N ASP A 130 9.54 4.49 -12.22
CA ASP A 130 8.19 4.21 -12.71
C ASP A 130 7.59 2.95 -12.08
N THR A 131 8.36 2.31 -11.22
CA THR A 131 7.99 1.06 -10.53
C THR A 131 8.46 1.10 -9.09
N ILE A 132 7.59 0.64 -8.19
CA ILE A 132 7.90 0.47 -6.77
C ILE A 132 7.69 -1.00 -6.43
N THR A 133 8.67 -1.60 -5.78
CA THR A 133 8.58 -2.97 -5.26
C THR A 133 8.68 -2.97 -3.75
N GLY A 134 8.01 -3.92 -3.13
CA GLY A 134 8.04 -4.07 -1.68
C GLY A 134 7.55 -5.44 -1.23
N ILE A 135 7.53 -5.61 0.09
CA ILE A 135 7.01 -6.79 0.77
C ILE A 135 5.96 -6.34 1.77
N GLY A 136 4.90 -7.11 1.91
CA GLY A 136 3.86 -6.86 2.88
C GLY A 136 3.11 -8.11 3.27
N THR A 137 2.03 -7.93 4.00
CA THR A 137 1.15 -9.00 4.43
C THR A 137 -0.26 -8.75 3.90
N LEU A 138 -0.89 -9.79 3.37
CA LEU A 138 -2.29 -9.80 2.98
C LEU A 138 -3.15 -9.70 4.24
N THR A 139 -4.11 -8.76 4.26
CA THR A 139 -4.95 -8.55 5.45
C THR A 139 -6.19 -9.43 5.41
N TYR A 140 -6.92 -9.36 4.31
CA TYR A 140 -8.16 -10.11 4.14
C TYR A 140 -8.43 -10.45 2.69
N ILE A 141 -9.31 -11.43 2.51
CA ILE A 141 -9.88 -11.80 1.21
C ILE A 141 -11.38 -11.93 1.39
N ASP A 142 -12.13 -11.33 0.50
CA ASP A 142 -13.56 -11.54 0.38
C ASP A 142 -13.83 -12.88 -0.33
N PRO A 143 -14.46 -13.86 0.34
CA PRO A 143 -14.67 -15.19 -0.23
C PRO A 143 -15.62 -15.19 -1.43
N THR A 144 -16.44 -14.14 -1.61
CA THR A 144 -17.44 -14.04 -2.67
C THR A 144 -16.84 -13.45 -3.95
N SER A 145 -16.12 -12.34 -3.82
CA SER A 145 -15.60 -11.56 -4.95
C SER A 145 -14.13 -11.85 -5.27
N ASN A 146 -13.37 -12.49 -4.39
CA ASN A 146 -11.91 -12.59 -4.37
C ASN A 146 -11.21 -11.22 -4.21
N ALA A 147 -11.94 -10.17 -3.85
CA ALA A 147 -11.31 -8.89 -3.52
C ALA A 147 -10.42 -9.07 -2.29
N PHE A 148 -9.28 -8.38 -2.28
CA PHE A 148 -8.37 -8.40 -1.15
C PHE A 148 -8.00 -6.98 -0.69
N GLY A 149 -7.61 -6.88 0.58
CA GLY A 149 -6.91 -5.75 1.15
C GLY A 149 -5.61 -6.20 1.80
N ALA A 150 -4.58 -5.35 1.73
CA ALA A 150 -3.26 -5.63 2.30
C ALA A 150 -2.61 -4.35 2.84
N LEU A 151 -1.55 -4.50 3.66
CA LEU A 151 -0.68 -3.47 4.22
C LEU A 151 -1.33 -2.57 5.29
N GLY A 152 -2.57 -2.14 5.12
CA GLY A 152 -3.20 -1.14 6.00
C GLY A 152 -2.65 0.29 5.86
N HIS A 153 -1.81 0.56 4.88
CA HIS A 153 -1.28 1.87 4.49
C HIS A 153 -0.92 1.89 3.01
N GLU A 154 -0.76 3.08 2.45
CA GLU A 154 -0.31 3.25 1.07
C GLU A 154 1.15 2.82 0.87
N VAL A 155 1.47 2.41 -0.34
CA VAL A 155 2.85 2.19 -0.79
C VAL A 155 3.40 3.51 -1.30
N VAL A 156 4.54 3.93 -0.74
CA VAL A 156 5.30 5.12 -1.16
C VAL A 156 6.74 4.72 -1.46
N ASP A 157 7.45 5.52 -2.23
CA ASP A 157 8.90 5.29 -2.41
C ASP A 157 9.65 5.61 -1.11
N SER A 158 10.28 4.62 -0.52
CA SER A 158 10.98 4.75 0.77
C SER A 158 12.18 5.69 0.72
N SER A 159 12.76 5.95 -0.47
CA SER A 159 13.94 6.80 -0.63
C SER A 159 13.60 8.28 -0.77
N SER A 160 12.48 8.61 -1.41
CA SER A 160 12.04 9.98 -1.69
C SER A 160 10.78 10.40 -0.95
N ASN A 161 10.08 9.45 -0.34
CA ASN A 161 8.77 9.64 0.30
C ASN A 161 7.70 10.26 -0.63
N VAL A 162 7.83 9.97 -1.94
CA VAL A 162 6.93 10.47 -2.97
C VAL A 162 5.71 9.57 -3.08
N ASN A 163 4.51 10.16 -3.10
CA ASN A 163 3.28 9.47 -3.42
C ASN A 163 3.12 9.35 -4.93
N PHE A 164 2.80 8.15 -5.40
CA PHE A 164 2.68 7.85 -6.81
C PHE A 164 1.22 7.67 -7.22
N THR A 165 0.91 8.09 -8.44
CA THR A 165 -0.37 7.75 -9.06
C THR A 165 -0.26 6.34 -9.63
N LEU A 166 -1.04 5.41 -9.09
CA LEU A 166 -1.12 4.03 -9.57
C LEU A 166 -1.57 4.00 -11.03
N LYS A 167 -0.85 3.27 -11.87
CA LYS A 167 -1.28 2.86 -13.20
C LYS A 167 -1.91 1.47 -13.13
N ASP A 168 -1.12 0.51 -12.70
CA ASP A 168 -1.46 -0.88 -12.43
C ASP A 168 -0.49 -1.43 -11.37
N GLY A 169 -0.74 -2.63 -10.87
CA GLY A 169 0.18 -3.30 -9.95
C GLY A 169 -0.23 -4.73 -9.72
N GLU A 170 0.69 -5.49 -9.15
CA GLU A 170 0.54 -6.92 -8.93
C GLU A 170 1.02 -7.32 -7.54
N VAL A 171 0.37 -8.32 -6.97
CA VAL A 171 0.86 -9.04 -5.81
C VAL A 171 1.37 -10.42 -6.23
N PHE A 172 2.46 -10.85 -5.62
CA PHE A 172 3.13 -12.12 -5.91
C PHE A 172 3.20 -12.97 -4.65
N LYS A 173 3.23 -14.29 -4.81
CA LYS A 173 3.61 -15.16 -3.71
C LYS A 173 5.08 -14.91 -3.34
N SER A 174 5.38 -14.93 -2.06
CA SER A 174 6.74 -14.71 -1.58
C SER A 174 7.01 -15.51 -0.30
N ASP A 175 8.22 -16.05 -0.20
CA ASP A 175 8.68 -16.83 0.95
C ASP A 175 9.69 -16.03 1.76
N ILE A 176 9.48 -15.99 3.09
CA ILE A 176 10.42 -15.36 4.02
C ILE A 176 11.68 -16.21 4.15
N THR A 177 12.80 -15.65 3.76
CA THR A 177 14.11 -16.30 3.84
C THR A 177 14.85 -16.02 5.15
N SER A 178 14.68 -14.82 5.69
CA SER A 178 15.26 -14.40 6.97
C SER A 178 14.56 -13.17 7.53
N ILE A 179 14.85 -12.85 8.79
CA ILE A 179 14.37 -11.63 9.44
C ILE A 179 15.56 -10.86 10.02
N THR A 180 15.66 -9.60 9.65
CA THR A 180 16.49 -8.62 10.35
C THR A 180 15.71 -8.15 11.57
N LYS A 181 16.23 -8.36 12.78
CA LYS A 181 15.50 -7.99 14.01
C LYS A 181 15.39 -6.48 14.16
N SER A 182 14.24 -6.04 14.67
CA SER A 182 14.08 -4.67 15.17
C SER A 182 14.88 -4.47 16.46
N THR A 183 15.53 -3.31 16.56
CA THR A 183 16.14 -2.79 17.78
C THR A 183 15.66 -1.35 18.00
N ILE A 184 15.88 -0.82 19.20
CA ILE A 184 15.53 0.58 19.51
C ILE A 184 16.25 1.51 18.55
N GLY A 185 15.50 2.36 17.85
CA GLY A 185 16.02 3.29 16.84
C GLY A 185 16.25 2.70 15.45
N THR A 186 16.17 1.36 15.29
CA THR A 186 16.37 0.70 13.99
C THR A 186 15.27 -0.33 13.73
N PRO A 187 14.35 -0.06 12.79
CA PRO A 187 13.31 -1.03 12.45
C PRO A 187 13.92 -2.23 11.74
N GLY A 188 13.47 -3.42 12.12
CA GLY A 188 13.80 -4.66 11.44
C GLY A 188 12.99 -4.85 10.15
N GLU A 189 13.28 -5.94 9.44
CA GLU A 189 12.67 -6.22 8.13
C GLU A 189 12.57 -7.72 7.87
N LYS A 190 11.48 -8.14 7.22
CA LYS A 190 11.37 -9.45 6.59
C LYS A 190 12.17 -9.44 5.29
N ASN A 191 13.08 -10.38 5.11
CA ASN A 191 13.74 -10.61 3.83
C ASN A 191 13.03 -11.76 3.12
N ALA A 192 12.66 -11.60 1.87
CA ALA A 192 11.88 -12.59 1.13
C ALA A 192 12.43 -12.79 -0.28
N THR A 193 12.21 -13.98 -0.80
CA THR A 193 12.33 -14.24 -2.24
C THR A 193 10.99 -13.92 -2.90
N LEU A 194 11.02 -13.07 -3.91
CA LEU A 194 9.86 -12.77 -4.75
C LEU A 194 9.79 -13.76 -5.90
N GLU A 195 8.58 -14.22 -6.22
CA GLU A 195 8.31 -15.06 -7.39
C GLU A 195 7.52 -14.27 -8.46
N PRO A 196 8.15 -13.36 -9.23
CA PRO A 196 7.45 -12.47 -10.16
C PRO A 196 6.68 -13.20 -11.27
N LYS A 197 7.01 -14.46 -11.54
CA LYS A 197 6.28 -15.30 -12.49
C LYS A 197 4.97 -15.85 -11.92
N ASN A 198 4.77 -15.75 -10.61
CA ASN A 198 3.63 -16.32 -9.90
C ASN A 198 2.74 -15.19 -9.38
N VAL A 199 2.07 -14.52 -10.33
CA VAL A 199 1.15 -13.40 -10.03
C VAL A 199 -0.05 -13.94 -9.26
N TYR A 200 -0.17 -13.49 -8.02
CA TYR A 200 -1.22 -13.90 -7.09
C TYR A 200 -2.50 -13.07 -7.24
N GLY A 201 -2.36 -11.81 -7.69
CA GLY A 201 -3.51 -10.93 -7.93
C GLY A 201 -3.09 -9.57 -8.46
N ASP A 202 -4.10 -8.80 -8.92
CA ASP A 202 -3.94 -7.47 -9.47
C ASP A 202 -4.28 -6.40 -8.43
N ILE A 203 -3.46 -5.34 -8.33
CA ILE A 203 -3.72 -4.18 -7.48
C ILE A 203 -4.50 -3.14 -8.30
N LYS A 204 -5.63 -2.70 -7.76
CA LYS A 204 -6.48 -1.66 -8.38
C LYS A 204 -6.39 -0.31 -7.67
N TYR A 205 -6.11 -0.33 -6.36
CA TYR A 205 -6.06 0.89 -5.55
C TYR A 205 -4.84 0.86 -4.62
N ASN A 206 -4.18 2.03 -4.52
CA ASN A 206 -3.16 2.33 -3.52
C ASN A 206 -3.64 3.55 -2.73
N LEU A 207 -4.19 3.31 -1.55
CA LEU A 207 -4.87 4.31 -0.73
C LEU A 207 -4.19 4.42 0.64
N LYS A 208 -4.45 5.48 1.39
CA LYS A 208 -3.92 5.69 2.74
C LYS A 208 -4.24 4.55 3.71
N THR A 209 -5.27 3.77 3.43
CA THR A 209 -5.77 2.66 4.25
C THR A 209 -5.29 1.28 3.78
N GLY A 210 -4.53 1.20 2.70
CA GLY A 210 -3.99 -0.04 2.16
C GLY A 210 -3.89 -0.09 0.65
N ILE A 211 -3.43 -1.24 0.16
CA ILE A 211 -3.56 -1.62 -1.24
C ILE A 211 -4.73 -2.60 -1.38
N PHE A 212 -5.47 -2.47 -2.47
CA PHE A 212 -6.66 -3.27 -2.71
C PHE A 212 -6.71 -3.75 -4.15
N GLY A 213 -7.31 -4.92 -4.34
CA GLY A 213 -7.38 -5.51 -5.66
C GLY A 213 -8.15 -6.81 -5.68
N LYS A 214 -7.80 -7.69 -6.62
CA LYS A 214 -8.47 -8.98 -6.78
C LYS A 214 -7.45 -10.09 -6.96
N LEU A 215 -7.64 -11.21 -6.25
CA LEU A 215 -6.82 -12.40 -6.43
C LEU A 215 -7.26 -13.17 -7.69
N ASN A 216 -6.29 -13.77 -8.37
CA ASN A 216 -6.50 -14.57 -9.59
C ASN A 216 -7.09 -15.95 -9.29
N GLU A 217 -6.84 -16.48 -8.08
CA GLU A 217 -7.30 -17.80 -7.65
C GLU A 217 -8.27 -17.68 -6.47
N LYS A 218 -9.28 -18.55 -6.43
CA LYS A 218 -10.17 -18.68 -5.25
C LYS A 218 -9.45 -19.40 -4.13
N ILE A 219 -9.55 -18.85 -2.93
CA ILE A 219 -9.10 -19.52 -1.71
C ILE A 219 -10.25 -20.39 -1.18
N SER A 220 -10.09 -21.71 -1.27
CA SER A 220 -11.16 -22.67 -0.95
C SER A 220 -11.09 -23.27 0.46
N ASN A 221 -9.98 -23.12 1.17
CA ASN A 221 -9.70 -23.94 2.39
C ASN A 221 -9.51 -23.09 3.67
N SER A 222 -10.03 -21.87 3.74
CA SER A 222 -9.93 -21.03 4.94
C SER A 222 -11.32 -20.63 5.42
N GLU A 223 -11.55 -20.74 6.74
CA GLU A 223 -12.82 -20.32 7.34
C GLU A 223 -12.91 -18.81 7.42
N PRO A 224 -14.00 -18.21 6.89
CA PRO A 224 -14.22 -16.78 7.01
C PRO A 224 -14.57 -16.40 8.45
N LEU A 225 -14.00 -15.31 8.95
CA LEU A 225 -14.34 -14.72 10.23
C LEU A 225 -15.26 -13.51 10.04
N MET A 226 -16.11 -13.24 11.04
CA MET A 226 -16.95 -12.07 11.05
C MET A 226 -16.10 -10.80 11.16
N VAL A 227 -16.51 -9.76 10.45
CA VAL A 227 -15.97 -8.39 10.58
C VAL A 227 -16.53 -7.74 11.84
N ALA A 228 -15.66 -7.22 12.70
CA ALA A 228 -16.07 -6.46 13.87
C ALA A 228 -16.32 -5.00 13.52
N SER A 229 -17.38 -4.42 14.07
CA SER A 229 -17.54 -2.96 14.11
C SER A 229 -16.54 -2.33 15.10
N MET A 230 -16.29 -1.02 14.97
CA MET A 230 -15.41 -0.31 15.91
C MET A 230 -15.92 -0.29 17.36
N ASP A 231 -17.20 -0.52 17.56
CA ASP A 231 -17.80 -0.54 18.92
C ASP A 231 -17.63 -1.90 19.60
N GLU A 232 -17.29 -2.94 18.84
CA GLU A 232 -17.01 -4.29 19.35
C GLU A 232 -15.52 -4.49 19.71
N VAL A 233 -14.65 -3.53 19.37
CA VAL A 233 -13.22 -3.62 19.69
C VAL A 233 -12.97 -3.19 21.11
N GLU A 234 -12.25 -4.00 21.87
CA GLU A 234 -11.96 -3.81 23.30
C GLU A 234 -10.46 -3.69 23.54
N LEU A 235 -10.09 -3.03 24.66
CA LEU A 235 -8.72 -3.07 25.18
C LEU A 235 -8.38 -4.48 25.69
N GLY A 236 -7.11 -4.88 25.58
CA GLY A 236 -6.62 -6.15 26.09
C GLY A 236 -6.22 -7.12 25.00
N LYS A 237 -6.39 -8.42 25.25
CA LYS A 237 -5.87 -9.50 24.41
C LYS A 237 -6.44 -9.51 23.00
N ALA A 238 -5.56 -9.72 22.04
CA ALA A 238 -5.85 -9.96 20.63
C ALA A 238 -4.71 -10.78 20.01
N GLU A 239 -4.85 -11.16 18.78
CA GLU A 239 -3.87 -11.96 18.04
C GLU A 239 -3.57 -11.32 16.69
N ILE A 240 -2.37 -11.56 16.15
CA ILE A 240 -2.04 -11.26 14.76
C ILE A 240 -1.67 -12.55 14.04
N ILE A 241 -2.01 -12.61 12.75
CA ILE A 241 -1.59 -13.71 11.88
C ILE A 241 -0.53 -13.18 10.91
N THR A 242 0.65 -13.80 10.88
CA THR A 242 1.73 -13.38 9.98
C THR A 242 2.69 -14.54 9.69
N VAL A 243 3.48 -14.40 8.63
CA VAL A 243 4.56 -15.32 8.29
C VAL A 243 5.88 -14.76 8.80
N ILE A 244 6.67 -15.54 9.50
CA ILE A 244 8.02 -15.17 9.96
C ILE A 244 9.11 -16.12 9.45
N ASN A 245 8.73 -17.20 8.79
CA ASN A 245 9.66 -18.15 8.16
C ASN A 245 8.96 -18.91 7.02
N GLY A 246 9.59 -18.99 5.84
CA GLY A 246 9.00 -19.60 4.65
C GLY A 246 7.68 -18.94 4.27
N ASN A 247 6.62 -19.74 4.14
CA ASN A 247 5.26 -19.29 3.82
C ASN A 247 4.20 -19.73 4.85
N LYS A 248 4.64 -20.31 5.99
CA LYS A 248 3.75 -20.78 7.03
C LYS A 248 3.19 -19.63 7.84
N LYS A 249 1.86 -19.47 7.82
CA LYS A 249 1.15 -18.55 8.71
C LYS A 249 1.21 -19.05 10.15
N GLU A 250 1.52 -18.14 11.06
CA GLU A 250 1.52 -18.39 12.50
C GLU A 250 0.75 -17.28 13.21
N THR A 251 0.11 -17.63 14.34
CA THR A 251 -0.65 -16.70 15.18
C THR A 251 0.21 -16.30 16.37
N PHE A 252 0.21 -15.01 16.71
CA PHE A 252 1.00 -14.43 17.79
C PHE A 252 0.16 -13.52 18.67
N ASP A 253 0.38 -13.61 19.97
CA ASP A 253 -0.32 -12.80 20.97
C ASP A 253 0.11 -11.33 20.93
N ILE A 254 -0.88 -10.45 20.96
CA ILE A 254 -0.72 -9.01 21.11
C ILE A 254 -1.72 -8.47 22.15
N GLU A 255 -1.55 -7.22 22.53
CA GLU A 255 -2.46 -6.45 23.39
C GLU A 255 -2.86 -5.15 22.69
N ILE A 256 -4.16 -4.86 22.62
CA ILE A 256 -4.69 -3.55 22.24
C ILE A 256 -4.59 -2.64 23.47
N ILE A 257 -3.71 -1.64 23.42
CA ILE A 257 -3.45 -0.76 24.57
C ILE A 257 -4.11 0.62 24.45
N SER A 258 -4.59 0.97 23.25
CA SER A 258 -5.38 2.18 23.01
C SER A 258 -6.21 2.05 21.75
N ILE A 259 -7.39 2.69 21.74
CA ILE A 259 -8.32 2.74 20.61
C ILE A 259 -8.65 4.20 20.32
N ASP A 260 -8.43 4.64 19.07
CA ASP A 260 -8.86 5.94 18.54
C ASP A 260 -9.83 5.74 17.37
N LYS A 261 -11.13 5.82 17.67
CA LYS A 261 -12.20 5.60 16.68
C LYS A 261 -12.26 6.70 15.61
N LYS A 262 -11.69 7.89 15.88
CA LYS A 262 -11.76 9.05 14.99
C LYS A 262 -10.59 9.13 14.01
N ASN A 263 -9.49 8.46 14.30
CA ASN A 263 -8.32 8.46 13.42
C ASN A 263 -8.62 7.69 12.12
N ASP A 264 -8.13 8.18 11.01
CA ASP A 264 -8.41 7.57 9.70
C ASP A 264 -7.52 6.35 9.40
N THR A 265 -6.33 6.24 10.02
CA THR A 265 -5.33 5.22 9.68
C THR A 265 -4.64 4.57 10.87
N LYS A 266 -4.77 5.15 12.09
CA LYS A 266 -4.10 4.67 13.32
C LYS A 266 -5.13 4.48 14.42
N ASN A 267 -6.03 3.53 14.24
CA ASN A 267 -7.14 3.29 15.15
C ASN A 267 -6.72 2.56 16.43
N PHE A 268 -5.67 1.74 16.34
CA PHE A 268 -5.19 0.93 17.45
C PHE A 268 -3.74 1.25 17.77
N LEU A 269 -3.41 1.34 19.05
CA LEU A 269 -2.05 1.19 19.54
C LEU A 269 -1.93 -0.24 20.09
N VAL A 270 -1.02 -1.02 19.53
CA VAL A 270 -0.82 -2.44 19.87
C VAL A 270 0.54 -2.66 20.50
N LYS A 271 0.63 -3.71 21.32
CA LYS A 271 1.86 -4.20 21.93
C LYS A 271 1.98 -5.69 21.65
N VAL A 272 3.08 -6.15 21.11
CA VAL A 272 3.41 -7.57 21.00
C VAL A 272 3.71 -8.11 22.39
N THR A 273 3.03 -9.19 22.77
CA THR A 273 3.19 -9.88 24.05
C THR A 273 3.74 -11.29 23.89
N ASP A 274 3.72 -11.84 22.66
CA ASP A 274 4.27 -13.14 22.32
C ASP A 274 5.81 -13.13 22.43
N GLU A 275 6.34 -13.88 23.38
CA GLU A 275 7.80 -13.96 23.61
C GLU A 275 8.54 -14.62 22.42
N GLY A 276 7.91 -15.59 21.75
CA GLY A 276 8.48 -16.27 20.59
C GLY A 276 8.69 -15.29 19.42
N LEU A 277 7.68 -14.46 19.16
CA LEU A 277 7.77 -13.39 18.15
C LEU A 277 8.83 -12.36 18.53
N ILE A 278 8.82 -11.85 19.78
CA ILE A 278 9.79 -10.87 20.26
C ILE A 278 11.23 -11.45 20.13
N ASN A 279 11.43 -12.69 20.52
CA ASN A 279 12.75 -13.33 20.43
C ASN A 279 13.25 -13.48 18.99
N LYS A 280 12.34 -13.73 18.03
CA LYS A 280 12.70 -13.92 16.61
C LYS A 280 12.86 -12.62 15.85
N THR A 281 12.04 -11.60 16.15
CA THR A 281 11.91 -10.37 15.34
C THR A 281 12.31 -9.10 16.07
N GLY A 282 12.42 -9.11 17.40
CA GLY A 282 12.61 -7.92 18.22
C GLY A 282 11.36 -7.07 18.40
N GLY A 283 10.22 -7.50 17.81
CA GLY A 283 8.94 -6.79 17.81
C GLY A 283 8.33 -6.73 16.41
N ILE A 284 7.64 -5.65 16.07
CA ILE A 284 7.05 -5.44 14.75
C ILE A 284 8.14 -5.03 13.77
N VAL A 285 8.27 -5.75 12.64
CA VAL A 285 9.26 -5.50 11.58
C VAL A 285 8.58 -5.06 10.29
N LYS A 286 9.29 -4.40 9.39
CA LYS A 286 8.83 -4.10 8.03
C LYS A 286 8.43 -5.41 7.33
N GLY A 287 7.33 -5.37 6.58
CA GLY A 287 6.71 -6.53 5.97
C GLY A 287 5.61 -7.18 6.83
N MET A 288 5.49 -6.86 8.14
CA MET A 288 4.33 -7.23 8.96
C MET A 288 3.12 -6.30 8.74
N SER A 289 3.28 -5.17 8.07
CA SER A 289 2.17 -4.31 7.67
C SER A 289 1.14 -5.11 6.87
N GLY A 290 -0.13 -5.06 7.29
CA GLY A 290 -1.22 -5.86 6.76
C GLY A 290 -1.52 -7.13 7.56
N SER A 291 -0.69 -7.53 8.53
CA SER A 291 -1.01 -8.69 9.38
C SER A 291 -2.37 -8.49 10.04
N PRO A 292 -3.38 -9.36 9.76
CA PRO A 292 -4.71 -9.20 10.32
C PRO A 292 -4.70 -9.31 11.83
N ILE A 293 -5.49 -8.46 12.49
CA ILE A 293 -5.69 -8.47 13.94
C ILE A 293 -7.02 -9.15 14.22
N ILE A 294 -6.97 -10.17 15.06
CA ILE A 294 -8.13 -10.97 15.47
C ILE A 294 -8.38 -10.75 16.96
N GLN A 295 -9.63 -10.47 17.30
CA GLN A 295 -10.09 -10.38 18.68
C GLN A 295 -11.46 -11.05 18.82
N ASN A 296 -11.65 -11.88 19.83
CA ASN A 296 -12.92 -12.57 20.11
C ASN A 296 -13.47 -13.32 18.88
N GLY A 297 -12.58 -13.94 18.05
CA GLY A 297 -12.94 -14.67 16.83
C GLY A 297 -13.41 -13.79 15.66
N LYS A 298 -13.17 -12.49 15.71
CA LYS A 298 -13.52 -11.52 14.65
C LYS A 298 -12.29 -10.81 14.11
N ILE A 299 -12.32 -10.44 12.82
CA ILE A 299 -11.31 -9.54 12.23
C ILE A 299 -11.64 -8.12 12.66
N ILE A 300 -10.73 -7.49 13.40
CA ILE A 300 -10.88 -6.10 13.87
C ILE A 300 -10.08 -5.11 13.04
N GLY A 301 -8.99 -5.54 12.38
CA GLY A 301 -8.11 -4.64 11.65
C GLY A 301 -6.82 -5.29 11.18
N ALA A 302 -5.81 -4.47 10.95
CA ALA A 302 -4.48 -4.88 10.51
C ALA A 302 -3.38 -4.06 11.18
N ILE A 303 -2.21 -4.68 11.38
CA ILE A 303 -0.97 -3.96 11.75
C ILE A 303 -0.57 -3.04 10.60
N THR A 304 -0.13 -1.81 10.91
CA THR A 304 0.32 -0.84 9.89
C THR A 304 1.78 -0.44 10.06
N HIS A 305 2.14 0.14 11.21
CA HIS A 305 3.46 0.73 11.44
C HIS A 305 4.03 0.30 12.78
N THR A 306 5.35 0.12 12.83
CA THR A 306 6.07 -0.02 14.11
C THR A 306 6.42 1.34 14.69
N ILE A 307 6.60 1.42 16.01
CA ILE A 307 7.17 2.57 16.70
C ILE A 307 8.67 2.34 16.85
N VAL A 308 9.48 3.11 16.11
CA VAL A 308 10.93 2.88 15.97
C VAL A 308 11.66 2.82 17.32
N ASP A 309 11.30 3.68 18.27
CA ASP A 309 11.90 3.70 19.62
C ASP A 309 11.32 2.67 20.59
N LYS A 310 10.25 1.98 20.17
CA LYS A 310 9.56 0.94 20.95
C LYS A 310 9.09 -0.18 20.03
N PRO A 311 9.99 -0.99 19.47
CA PRO A 311 9.67 -1.92 18.38
C PRO A 311 8.65 -3.01 18.75
N THR A 312 8.45 -3.29 20.04
CA THR A 312 7.34 -4.15 20.50
C THR A 312 5.98 -3.46 20.46
N LYS A 313 5.90 -2.16 20.11
CA LYS A 313 4.66 -1.41 19.93
C LYS A 313 4.51 -0.94 18.48
N GLY A 314 3.26 -0.81 18.07
CA GLY A 314 2.94 -0.30 16.74
C GLY A 314 1.51 0.15 16.62
N TYR A 315 1.16 0.62 15.45
CA TYR A 315 -0.21 1.05 15.12
C TYR A 315 -0.92 -0.01 14.29
N GLY A 316 -2.23 -0.04 14.42
CA GLY A 316 -3.13 -0.80 13.57
C GLY A 316 -4.27 0.08 13.05
N ILE A 317 -4.80 -0.30 11.88
CA ILE A 317 -5.98 0.29 11.27
C ILE A 317 -7.19 -0.61 11.48
N SER A 318 -8.37 -0.02 11.62
CA SER A 318 -9.63 -0.76 11.66
C SER A 318 -9.94 -1.42 10.32
N ILE A 319 -10.47 -2.64 10.36
CA ILE A 319 -10.96 -3.34 9.16
C ILE A 319 -12.06 -2.54 8.45
N ILE A 320 -12.92 -1.86 9.21
CA ILE A 320 -14.00 -1.02 8.66
C ILE A 320 -13.41 0.11 7.81
N LYS A 321 -12.35 0.79 8.31
CA LYS A 321 -11.67 1.86 7.55
C LYS A 321 -11.05 1.36 6.24
N MET A 322 -10.54 0.14 6.24
CA MET A 322 -10.02 -0.47 5.02
C MET A 322 -11.14 -0.78 4.02
N LEU A 323 -12.26 -1.33 4.48
CA LEU A 323 -13.40 -1.70 3.64
C LEU A 323 -14.12 -0.48 3.06
N GLU A 324 -14.41 0.54 3.88
CA GLU A 324 -15.06 1.79 3.45
C GLU A 324 -14.25 2.59 2.41
N SER A 325 -12.95 2.29 2.25
CA SER A 325 -12.10 3.01 1.30
C SER A 325 -12.26 2.58 -0.15
N VAL A 326 -12.89 1.44 -0.40
CA VAL A 326 -13.03 0.82 -1.74
C VAL A 326 -14.48 0.58 -2.15
N ASP A 327 -15.44 1.04 -1.32
CA ASP A 327 -16.90 1.02 -1.59
C ASP A 327 -17.39 2.18 -2.46
#